data_0d5e6ebcb316f96b109c5b550c86505e
#
_entry.id   0d5e6ebcb316f96b109c5b550c86505e
#
_cell.length_a   1.000
_cell.length_b   1.000
_cell.length_c   1.000
_cell.angle_alpha   90.00
_cell.angle_beta   90.00
_cell.angle_gamma   90.00
#
_symmetry.space_group_name_H-M   'P 1'
#
loop_
_entity.id
_entity.type
_entity.pdbx_description
1 polymer ?
#
loop_
_entity_poly.entity_id
_entity_poly.type
_entity_poly.pdbx_seq_one_letter_code
_entity_poly.pdbx_strand_id
1 'polypeptide(L)'
;MRDYWLSKLFFDLQSPPLADEYRADRNAVLARYPLKPAVHAAVEADDVAALSRLVNPYLLRFYFLMAGMPEADFLRRIRATASAPTGASRG
;
A
#
# COMPACT_ATOMS: atom_id res chain seq x y z
N MET A 1 -5.22 -13.13 1.57
CA MET A 1 -3.94 -13.58 2.16
C MET A 1 -3.04 -12.39 2.42
N ARG A 2 -2.36 -12.40 3.56
CA ARG A 2 -1.46 -11.30 3.93
C ARG A 2 -0.05 -11.58 3.49
N ASP A 3 0.66 -10.53 3.09
CA ASP A 3 2.07 -10.62 2.73
C ASP A 3 2.89 -10.15 3.92
N TYR A 4 3.71 -11.04 4.47
CA TYR A 4 4.48 -10.73 5.68
C TYR A 4 5.43 -9.56 5.47
N TRP A 5 6.22 -9.58 4.39
CA TRP A 5 7.24 -8.56 4.19
C TRP A 5 6.65 -7.20 3.85
N LEU A 6 5.54 -7.19 3.11
CA LEU A 6 4.85 -5.93 2.84
C LEU A 6 4.26 -5.36 4.13
N SER A 7 3.64 -6.21 4.95
CA SER A 7 3.09 -5.79 6.24
C SER A 7 4.20 -5.25 7.15
N LYS A 8 5.36 -5.92 7.16
CA LYS A 8 6.48 -5.48 7.97
C LYS A 8 7.02 -4.13 7.49
N LEU A 9 7.14 -3.94 6.18
CA LEU A 9 7.56 -2.66 5.62
C LEU A 9 6.62 -1.55 6.07
N PHE A 10 5.32 -1.75 5.90
CA PHE A 10 4.34 -0.73 6.26
C PHE A 10 4.35 -0.45 7.76
N PHE A 11 4.53 -1.48 8.57
CA PHE A 11 4.64 -1.32 10.01
C PHE A 11 5.89 -0.51 10.37
N ASP A 12 7.03 -0.87 9.78
CA ASP A 12 8.29 -0.19 10.06
C ASP A 12 8.25 1.29 9.65
N LEU A 13 7.48 1.61 8.60
CA LEU A 13 7.33 2.99 8.13
C LEU A 13 6.60 3.89 9.12
N GLN A 14 6.06 3.34 10.20
CA GLN A 14 5.51 4.14 11.29
C GLN A 14 6.61 4.88 12.05
N SER A 15 7.86 4.45 11.90
CA SER A 15 9.01 5.12 12.50
C SER A 15 9.38 6.34 11.65
N PRO A 16 9.38 7.56 12.22
CA PRO A 16 9.68 8.78 11.44
C PRO A 16 11.00 8.74 10.66
N PRO A 17 12.12 8.24 11.21
CA PRO A 17 13.36 8.19 10.43
C PRO A 17 13.24 7.37 9.15
N LEU A 18 12.58 6.21 9.23
CA LEU A 18 12.41 5.36 8.05
C LEU A 18 11.42 5.98 7.07
N ALA A 19 10.36 6.60 7.58
CA ALA A 19 9.40 7.29 6.73
C ALA A 19 10.08 8.41 5.94
N ASP A 20 10.97 9.16 6.57
CA ASP A 20 11.71 10.22 5.89
C ASP A 20 12.63 9.65 4.81
N GLU A 21 13.31 8.55 5.10
CA GLU A 21 14.15 7.88 4.10
C GLU A 21 13.31 7.40 2.92
N TYR A 22 12.13 6.86 3.20
CA TYR A 22 11.26 6.35 2.16
C TYR A 22 10.77 7.46 1.23
N ARG A 23 10.40 8.60 1.79
CA ARG A 23 9.96 9.74 0.98
C ARG A 23 11.10 10.33 0.16
N ALA A 24 12.33 10.25 0.68
CA ALA A 24 13.50 10.74 -0.04
C ALA A 24 13.94 9.78 -1.15
N ASP A 25 13.90 8.49 -0.89
CA ASP A 25 14.32 7.47 -1.87
C ASP A 25 13.58 6.16 -1.59
N ARG A 26 12.40 6.05 -2.18
CA ARG A 26 11.54 4.88 -1.99
C ARG A 26 12.23 3.58 -2.39
N ASN A 27 12.91 3.59 -3.53
CA ASN A 27 13.53 2.37 -4.04
C ASN A 27 14.63 1.84 -3.13
N ALA A 28 15.38 2.73 -2.49
CA ALA A 28 16.43 2.32 -1.57
C ALA A 28 15.85 1.58 -0.36
N VAL A 29 14.71 2.05 0.14
CA VAL A 29 14.04 1.39 1.27
C VAL A 29 13.41 0.08 0.82
N LEU A 30 12.73 0.06 -0.32
CA LEU A 30 12.11 -1.16 -0.84
C LEU A 30 13.13 -2.26 -1.06
N ALA A 31 14.35 -1.90 -1.46
CA ALA A 31 15.41 -2.87 -1.70
C ALA A 31 15.85 -3.60 -0.44
N ARG A 32 15.54 -3.08 0.73
CA ARG A 32 15.88 -3.73 2.01
C ARG A 32 14.91 -4.83 2.40
N TYR A 33 13.79 -4.97 1.69
CA TYR A 33 12.75 -5.94 2.01
C TYR A 33 12.63 -6.93 0.85
N PRO A 34 12.55 -8.23 1.14
CA PRO A 34 12.45 -9.24 0.08
C PRO A 34 11.03 -9.35 -0.46
N LEU A 35 10.55 -8.28 -1.07
CA LEU A 35 9.22 -8.26 -1.68
C LEU A 35 9.20 -9.06 -2.97
N LYS A 36 8.10 -9.75 -3.23
CA LYS A 36 7.91 -10.41 -4.50
C LYS A 36 7.81 -9.37 -5.62
N PRO A 37 8.24 -9.68 -6.84
CA PRO A 37 8.22 -8.72 -7.94
C PRO A 37 6.84 -8.07 -8.16
N ALA A 38 5.78 -8.87 -8.09
CA ALA A 38 4.42 -8.33 -8.27
C ALA A 38 4.04 -7.37 -7.14
N VAL A 39 4.47 -7.66 -5.91
CA VAL A 39 4.19 -6.80 -4.76
C VAL A 39 4.98 -5.50 -4.89
N HIS A 40 6.24 -5.58 -5.26
CA HIS A 40 7.07 -4.41 -5.47
C HIS A 40 6.46 -3.50 -6.55
N ALA A 41 6.01 -4.09 -7.64
CA ALA A 41 5.37 -3.33 -8.72
C ALA A 41 4.08 -2.65 -8.26
N ALA A 42 3.28 -3.33 -7.42
CA ALA A 42 2.04 -2.75 -6.90
C ALA A 42 2.32 -1.56 -6.00
N VAL A 43 3.39 -1.62 -5.20
CA VAL A 43 3.78 -0.49 -4.36
C VAL A 43 4.19 0.69 -5.21
N GLU A 44 5.00 0.45 -6.24
CA GLU A 44 5.46 1.52 -7.12
C GLU A 44 4.32 2.16 -7.90
N ALA A 45 3.30 1.38 -8.24
CA ALA A 45 2.15 1.87 -9.00
C ALA A 45 1.05 2.48 -8.13
N ASP A 46 1.21 2.48 -6.80
CA ASP A 46 0.19 2.90 -5.84
C ASP A 46 -1.12 2.14 -6.09
N ASP A 47 -1.01 0.84 -6.31
CA ASP A 47 -2.15 -0.01 -6.64
C ASP A 47 -2.93 -0.39 -5.38
N VAL A 48 -3.85 0.49 -4.99
CA VAL A 48 -4.65 0.30 -3.77
C VAL A 48 -5.38 -1.03 -3.80
N ALA A 49 -5.94 -1.41 -4.94
CA ALA A 49 -6.71 -2.64 -5.05
C ALA A 49 -5.86 -3.87 -4.74
N ALA A 50 -4.68 -3.95 -5.34
CA ALA A 50 -3.77 -5.08 -5.11
C ALA A 50 -3.26 -5.10 -3.68
N LEU A 51 -2.85 -3.93 -3.16
CA LEU A 51 -2.27 -3.84 -1.83
C LEU A 51 -3.30 -4.12 -0.75
N SER A 52 -4.58 -3.80 -0.99
CA SER A 52 -5.64 -4.04 0.00
C SER A 52 -5.85 -5.51 0.31
N ARG A 53 -5.40 -6.39 -0.56
CA ARG A 53 -5.50 -7.83 -0.35
C ARG A 53 -4.32 -8.39 0.43
N LEU A 54 -3.28 -7.60 0.59
CA LEU A 54 -2.01 -8.08 1.14
C LEU A 54 -1.71 -7.58 2.53
N VAL A 55 -2.33 -6.49 2.95
CA VAL A 55 -2.11 -5.89 4.28
C VAL A 55 -3.44 -5.50 4.89
N ASN A 56 -3.45 -5.30 6.22
CA ASN A 56 -4.68 -4.89 6.86
C ASN A 56 -5.00 -3.41 6.55
N PRO A 57 -6.29 -3.03 6.67
CA PRO A 57 -6.71 -1.67 6.29
C PRO A 57 -6.01 -0.55 7.04
N TYR A 58 -5.65 -0.76 8.32
CA TYR A 58 -4.97 0.28 9.09
C TYR A 58 -3.59 0.57 8.53
N LEU A 59 -2.84 -0.48 8.23
CA LEU A 59 -1.50 -0.32 7.67
C LEU A 59 -1.57 0.31 6.29
N LEU A 60 -2.54 -0.10 5.49
CA LEU A 60 -2.69 0.42 4.14
C LEU A 60 -3.01 1.92 4.16
N ARG A 61 -3.97 2.32 4.99
CA ARG A 61 -4.34 3.72 5.11
C ARG A 61 -3.16 4.56 5.62
N PHE A 62 -2.49 4.08 6.66
CA PHE A 62 -1.33 4.77 7.20
C PHE A 62 -0.26 4.95 6.13
N TYR A 63 0.01 3.87 5.38
CA TYR A 63 1.04 3.92 4.35
C TYR A 63 0.75 5.01 3.33
N PHE A 64 -0.46 5.06 2.79
CA PHE A 64 -0.77 6.03 1.75
C PHE A 64 -0.78 7.46 2.28
N LEU A 65 -1.23 7.67 3.50
CA LEU A 65 -1.16 9.01 4.10
C LEU A 65 0.29 9.44 4.30
N MET A 66 1.12 8.54 4.78
CA MET A 66 2.55 8.81 4.97
C MET A 66 3.24 9.09 3.63
N ALA A 67 2.86 8.36 2.59
CA ALA A 67 3.47 8.50 1.27
C ALA A 67 2.98 9.74 0.52
N GLY A 68 1.99 10.45 1.06
CA GLY A 68 1.54 11.71 0.48
C GLY A 68 0.24 11.64 -0.32
N MET A 69 -0.46 10.51 -0.31
CA MET A 69 -1.74 10.43 -0.99
C MET A 69 -2.82 11.10 -0.13
N PRO A 70 -3.57 12.09 -0.67
CA PRO A 70 -4.67 12.70 0.07
C PRO A 70 -5.69 11.66 0.51
N GLU A 71 -6.25 11.82 1.71
CA GLU A 71 -7.21 10.86 2.23
C GLU A 71 -8.43 10.69 1.31
N ALA A 72 -8.88 11.77 0.69
CA ALA A 72 -10.00 11.71 -0.24
C ALA A 72 -9.69 10.79 -1.42
N ASP A 73 -8.48 10.85 -1.95
CA ASP A 73 -8.06 9.99 -3.05
C ASP A 73 -7.98 8.54 -2.62
N PHE A 74 -7.43 8.29 -1.42
CA PHE A 74 -7.35 6.93 -0.89
C PHE A 74 -8.76 6.34 -0.73
N LEU A 75 -9.68 7.09 -0.13
CA LEU A 75 -11.05 6.62 0.09
C LEU A 75 -11.76 6.34 -1.23
N ARG A 76 -11.55 7.19 -2.23
CA ARG A 76 -12.13 6.98 -3.54
C ARG A 76 -11.63 5.69 -4.17
N ARG A 77 -10.33 5.43 -4.08
CA ARG A 77 -9.73 4.24 -4.66
C ARG A 77 -10.16 2.97 -3.94
N ILE A 78 -10.26 3.02 -2.61
CA ILE A 78 -10.67 1.85 -1.84
C ILE A 78 -12.15 1.54 -2.09
N ARG A 79 -12.99 2.55 -2.26
CA ARG A 79 -14.40 2.36 -2.59
C ARG A 79 -14.57 1.75 -3.98
N ALA A 80 -13.78 2.21 -4.93
CA ALA A 80 -13.80 1.65 -6.27
C ALA A 80 -13.44 0.17 -6.24
N THR A 81 -12.46 -0.20 -5.40
CA THR A 81 -12.09 -1.60 -5.20
C THR A 81 -13.24 -2.41 -4.63
N ALA A 82 -13.93 -1.86 -3.63
CA ALA A 82 -15.01 -2.56 -2.96
C ALA A 82 -16.25 -2.71 -3.84
N SER A 83 -16.51 -1.73 -4.71
CA SER A 83 -17.70 -1.75 -5.56
C SER A 83 -17.48 -2.41 -6.91
N ALA A 84 -16.24 -2.68 -7.23
CA ALA A 84 -15.96 -3.37 -8.48
C ALA A 84 -16.54 -4.75 -8.43
N PRO A 85 -17.24 -5.03 -9.26
CA PRO A 85 -18.06 -5.87 -9.48
C PRO A 85 -18.75 -6.77 -9.20
N THR A 86 -18.74 -6.50 -8.71
CA THR A 86 -19.23 -7.05 -8.46
C THR A 86 -19.97 -7.22 -9.03
N GLY A 87 -19.75 -6.83 -9.53
CA GLY A 87 -20.34 -6.91 -9.95
C GLY A 87 -20.62 -6.86 -10.37
N ALA A 88 -20.46 -6.75 -10.44
CA ALA A 88 -20.91 -6.80 -10.74
C ALA A 88 -21.39 -6.95 -10.77
N SER A 89 -21.27 -6.93 -10.56
CA SER A 89 -21.86 -7.17 -10.43
C SER A 89 -22.52 -7.17 -10.34
N ARG A 90 -22.54 -7.08 -10.30
CA ARG A 90 -23.31 -7.15 -10.16
C ARG A 90 -23.75 -7.25 -10.58
N GLY A 91 -23.36 -7.30 -10.72
CA GLY A 91 -23.74 -7.44 -11.00
C GLY A 91 -23.97 -7.51 -11.12
#